data_da342673b23612881203036ad88930f6
#
_entry.id   da342673b23612881203036ad88930f6
#
_cell.length_a   1.000
_cell.length_b   1.000
_cell.length_c   1.000
_cell.angle_alpha   90.00
_cell.angle_beta   90.00
_cell.angle_gamma   90.00
#
_symmetry.space_group_name_H-M   'P 1'
#
loop_
_entity.id
_entity.type
_entity.pdbx_description
1 polymer ?
#
loop_
_entity_poly.entity_id
_entity_poly.type
_entity_poly.pdbx_seq_one_letter_code
_entity_poly.pdbx_strand_id
1 'polypeptide(L)'
;MIHKNLSLIMLLTIKKALSSLLLLLTLSAFAETNNVSIVIHGGAGWFTGMAQEDIDGIKEALEESANKGYAIMLEGGTSLDAVEEAIVILEDNPLFNAGRGAVYTSEFKQELDASIMDGSDLNAGAAASVTNVKNPIRLARYIMDNTKHVMFSSKGAERVAKEAGLDIVYPSYFYSKEKLERARNQQKKSKMGTVGVVALDAYGNIAAGTSTGGMTNKKPGRIGDSPIIGAGTWAENDVCGVSGTGHGEYFIRIGVAKEICALMKYQNLSVEQAAQIVIDRLGDMGADGGVIALDSNGTPAMIFNTPAMARAYKNSGDSTYVEIYTDK
;
A
#
# COMPACT_ATOMS: atom_id res chain seq x y z
N MET A 1 66.50 15.84 26.17
CA MET A 1 65.80 14.66 25.62
C MET A 1 64.43 14.43 26.24
N ILE A 2 64.23 14.76 27.52
CA ILE A 2 62.95 14.51 28.27
C ILE A 2 61.78 15.38 27.76
N HIS A 3 61.97 16.65 27.39
CA HIS A 3 60.88 17.52 26.90
C HIS A 3 60.32 17.18 25.55
N LYS A 4 61.06 16.53 24.63
CA LYS A 4 60.52 16.08 23.32
C LYS A 4 59.63 14.87 23.45
N ASN A 5 59.83 13.98 24.41
CA ASN A 5 58.98 12.82 24.63
C ASN A 5 57.64 13.16 25.28
N LEU A 6 57.59 14.17 26.17
CA LEU A 6 56.35 14.62 26.78
C LEU A 6 55.39 15.24 25.75
N SER A 7 55.90 16.06 24.82
CA SER A 7 55.05 16.66 23.77
C SER A 7 54.51 15.65 22.78
N LEU A 8 55.25 14.58 22.47
CA LEU A 8 54.81 13.50 21.56
C LEU A 8 53.71 12.63 22.20
N ILE A 9 53.86 12.32 23.51
CA ILE A 9 52.83 11.56 24.25
C ILE A 9 51.53 12.38 24.36
N MET A 10 51.64 13.68 24.65
CA MET A 10 50.49 14.59 24.72
C MET A 10 49.76 14.73 23.36
N LEU A 11 50.52 14.79 22.25
CA LEU A 11 49.92 14.81 20.89
C LEU A 11 49.24 13.53 20.52
N LEU A 12 49.76 12.37 20.92
CA LEU A 12 49.16 11.07 20.70
C LEU A 12 47.85 10.86 21.52
N THR A 13 47.82 11.38 22.74
CA THR A 13 46.61 11.32 23.60
C THR A 13 45.52 12.24 23.09
N ILE A 14 45.84 13.42 22.58
CA ILE A 14 44.89 14.34 21.96
C ILE A 14 44.34 13.76 20.67
N LYS A 15 45.16 13.13 19.80
CA LYS A 15 44.68 12.46 18.58
C LYS A 15 43.74 11.28 18.88
N LYS A 16 44.04 10.46 19.91
CA LYS A 16 43.15 9.39 20.34
C LYS A 16 41.82 9.90 20.90
N ALA A 17 41.87 10.99 21.70
CA ALA A 17 40.65 11.61 22.23
C ALA A 17 39.76 12.23 21.11
N LEU A 18 40.39 12.93 20.13
CA LEU A 18 39.66 13.45 18.96
C LEU A 18 39.06 12.33 18.08
N SER A 19 39.82 11.24 17.87
CA SER A 19 39.35 10.07 17.09
C SER A 19 38.15 9.37 17.75
N SER A 20 38.19 9.24 19.10
CA SER A 20 37.08 8.69 19.88
C SER A 20 35.88 9.62 19.94
N LEU A 21 36.08 10.94 19.99
CA LEU A 21 35.00 11.93 19.94
C LEU A 21 34.35 11.99 18.57
N LEU A 22 35.14 11.86 17.49
CA LEU A 22 34.60 11.78 16.11
C LEU A 22 33.79 10.49 15.89
N LEU A 23 34.23 9.36 16.46
CA LEU A 23 33.50 8.09 16.40
C LEU A 23 32.21 8.14 17.23
N LEU A 24 32.20 8.82 18.38
CA LEU A 24 31.00 9.05 19.19
C LEU A 24 30.02 10.01 18.51
N LEU A 25 30.49 11.03 17.80
CA LEU A 25 29.65 11.95 17.02
C LEU A 25 29.04 11.27 15.77
N THR A 26 29.75 10.33 15.15
CA THR A 26 29.19 9.55 14.05
C THR A 26 28.16 8.52 14.53
N LEU A 27 28.32 7.95 15.73
CA LEU A 27 27.31 7.05 16.31
C LEU A 27 26.07 7.80 16.84
N SER A 28 26.22 9.05 17.29
CA SER A 28 25.04 9.84 17.69
C SER A 28 24.26 10.44 16.54
N ALA A 29 24.85 10.57 15.35
CA ALA A 29 24.10 10.97 14.13
C ALA A 29 23.23 9.84 13.55
N PHE A 30 23.40 8.59 14.00
CA PHE A 30 22.56 7.44 13.63
C PHE A 30 21.42 7.15 14.61
N ALA A 31 21.24 7.96 15.63
CA ALA A 31 20.13 7.87 16.58
C ALA A 31 19.02 8.91 16.28
N GLU A 32 18.86 9.37 15.03
CA GLU A 32 17.57 9.85 14.59
C GLU A 32 16.63 8.64 14.60
N THR A 33 15.59 8.71 15.40
CA THR A 33 14.51 7.72 15.42
C THR A 33 13.98 7.65 13.99
N ASN A 34 14.41 6.64 13.25
CA ASN A 34 13.93 6.40 11.90
C ASN A 34 12.40 6.26 12.01
N ASN A 35 11.69 7.25 11.52
CA ASN A 35 10.23 7.31 11.60
C ASN A 35 9.61 6.41 10.53
N VAL A 36 9.95 5.11 10.63
CA VAL A 36 9.44 4.07 9.73
C VAL A 36 8.00 3.76 10.10
N SER A 37 7.12 3.83 9.12
CA SER A 37 5.69 3.56 9.33
C SER A 37 5.07 2.85 8.11
N ILE A 38 4.10 1.99 8.37
CA ILE A 38 3.33 1.31 7.33
C ILE A 38 1.88 1.23 7.75
N VAL A 39 0.97 1.56 6.85
CA VAL A 39 -0.48 1.40 7.01
C VAL A 39 -1.05 0.58 5.86
N ILE A 40 -1.99 -0.30 6.17
CA ILE A 40 -2.53 -1.30 5.25
C ILE A 40 -4.06 -1.31 5.33
N HIS A 41 -4.73 -1.49 4.19
CA HIS A 41 -6.11 -1.94 4.17
C HIS A 41 -6.28 -3.25 3.42
N GLY A 42 -7.18 -4.09 3.93
CA GLY A 42 -7.68 -5.31 3.29
C GLY A 42 -9.05 -5.13 2.66
N GLY A 43 -9.49 -3.87 2.49
CA GLY A 43 -10.75 -3.50 1.89
C GLY A 43 -11.80 -2.96 2.85
N ALA A 44 -12.66 -2.07 2.33
CA ALA A 44 -13.81 -1.53 3.01
C ALA A 44 -15.10 -2.22 2.55
N GLY A 45 -16.08 -2.43 3.45
CA GLY A 45 -17.36 -3.04 3.09
C GLY A 45 -18.08 -3.72 4.25
N TRP A 46 -18.80 -4.81 3.93
CA TRP A 46 -19.62 -5.57 4.86
C TRP A 46 -18.94 -6.90 5.23
N PHE A 47 -18.52 -7.03 6.47
CA PHE A 47 -17.95 -8.25 7.05
C PHE A 47 -19.01 -9.04 7.85
N THR A 48 -20.24 -8.53 7.94
CA THR A 48 -21.34 -9.18 8.67
C THR A 48 -21.66 -10.55 8.07
N GLY A 49 -21.67 -11.58 8.93
CA GLY A 49 -21.95 -12.96 8.56
C GLY A 49 -20.76 -13.69 7.91
N MET A 50 -19.54 -13.16 8.01
CA MET A 50 -18.33 -13.96 7.80
C MET A 50 -18.13 -14.94 8.95
N ALA A 51 -17.53 -16.09 8.69
CA ALA A 51 -17.09 -17.02 9.71
C ALA A 51 -15.98 -16.37 10.56
N GLN A 52 -15.93 -16.71 11.85
CA GLN A 52 -14.90 -16.16 12.74
C GLN A 52 -13.49 -16.54 12.25
N GLU A 53 -13.32 -17.77 11.75
CA GLU A 53 -12.06 -18.23 11.16
C GLU A 53 -11.58 -17.33 9.99
N ASP A 54 -12.48 -16.88 9.12
CA ASP A 54 -12.13 -15.95 8.04
C ASP A 54 -11.72 -14.57 8.59
N ILE A 55 -12.43 -14.10 9.63
CA ILE A 55 -12.10 -12.83 10.31
C ILE A 55 -10.71 -12.91 10.94
N ASP A 56 -10.41 -13.99 11.64
CA ASP A 56 -9.12 -14.21 12.29
C ASP A 56 -8.01 -14.34 11.22
N GLY A 57 -8.25 -15.09 10.14
CA GLY A 57 -7.31 -15.23 9.05
C GLY A 57 -7.04 -13.90 8.30
N ILE A 58 -8.05 -13.00 8.21
CA ILE A 58 -7.84 -11.64 7.67
C ILE A 58 -6.94 -10.83 8.59
N LYS A 59 -7.17 -10.87 9.91
CA LYS A 59 -6.35 -10.15 10.88
C LYS A 59 -4.91 -10.65 10.89
N GLU A 60 -4.70 -11.96 10.87
CA GLU A 60 -3.38 -12.58 10.80
C GLU A 60 -2.62 -12.15 9.53
N ALA A 61 -3.28 -12.17 8.38
CA ALA A 61 -2.64 -11.77 7.12
C ALA A 61 -2.31 -10.27 7.05
N LEU A 62 -3.15 -9.40 7.63
CA LEU A 62 -2.85 -7.98 7.75
C LEU A 62 -1.66 -7.73 8.67
N GLU A 63 -1.58 -8.44 9.80
CA GLU A 63 -0.45 -8.37 10.71
C GLU A 63 0.84 -8.87 10.07
N GLU A 64 0.80 -10.02 9.38
CA GLU A 64 1.93 -10.55 8.61
C GLU A 64 2.42 -9.57 7.57
N SER A 65 1.51 -9.00 6.77
CA SER A 65 1.79 -8.02 5.74
C SER A 65 2.45 -6.75 6.32
N ALA A 66 1.91 -6.21 7.42
CA ALA A 66 2.48 -5.03 8.09
C ALA A 66 3.87 -5.33 8.68
N ASN A 67 4.03 -6.47 9.34
CA ASN A 67 5.30 -6.89 9.91
C ASN A 67 6.37 -7.11 8.84
N LYS A 68 6.01 -7.71 7.71
CA LYS A 68 6.92 -7.93 6.58
C LYS A 68 7.42 -6.63 5.98
N GLY A 69 6.50 -5.72 5.62
CA GLY A 69 6.87 -4.42 5.04
C GLY A 69 7.69 -3.58 6.02
N TYR A 70 7.30 -3.56 7.29
CA TYR A 70 8.03 -2.86 8.34
C TYR A 70 9.46 -3.40 8.53
N ALA A 71 9.63 -4.73 8.55
CA ALA A 71 10.95 -5.37 8.68
C ALA A 71 11.89 -5.01 7.51
N ILE A 72 11.38 -4.99 6.28
CA ILE A 72 12.15 -4.56 5.10
C ILE A 72 12.74 -3.16 5.31
N MET A 73 11.93 -2.22 5.77
CA MET A 73 12.38 -0.84 5.98
C MET A 73 13.37 -0.71 7.16
N LEU A 74 13.20 -1.50 8.22
CA LEU A 74 14.16 -1.55 9.34
C LEU A 74 15.52 -2.14 8.92
N GLU A 75 15.54 -3.05 7.96
CA GLU A 75 16.76 -3.63 7.38
C GLU A 75 17.41 -2.72 6.33
N GLY A 76 16.90 -1.50 6.14
CA GLY A 76 17.43 -0.49 5.20
C GLY A 76 16.84 -0.61 3.78
N GLY A 77 15.79 -1.39 3.58
CA GLY A 77 15.02 -1.41 2.32
C GLY A 77 14.15 -0.16 2.15
N THR A 78 13.62 0.03 0.94
CA THR A 78 12.81 1.20 0.59
C THR A 78 11.34 1.03 0.92
N SER A 79 10.61 2.15 1.02
CA SER A 79 9.15 2.16 1.12
C SER A 79 8.48 1.44 -0.05
N LEU A 80 9.04 1.53 -1.26
CA LEU A 80 8.57 0.80 -2.45
C LEU A 80 8.67 -0.73 -2.27
N ASP A 81 9.81 -1.22 -1.76
CA ASP A 81 10.00 -2.65 -1.53
C ASP A 81 9.05 -3.15 -0.43
N ALA A 82 8.84 -2.34 0.60
CA ALA A 82 7.89 -2.63 1.67
C ALA A 82 6.45 -2.71 1.15
N VAL A 83 6.03 -1.75 0.32
CA VAL A 83 4.69 -1.74 -0.31
C VAL A 83 4.49 -2.95 -1.21
N GLU A 84 5.45 -3.26 -2.08
CA GLU A 84 5.37 -4.38 -3.00
C GLU A 84 5.23 -5.71 -2.23
N GLU A 85 6.15 -6.01 -1.31
CA GLU A 85 6.17 -7.27 -0.59
C GLU A 85 4.96 -7.43 0.35
N ALA A 86 4.50 -6.35 0.97
CA ALA A 86 3.29 -6.37 1.80
C ALA A 86 2.04 -6.67 0.96
N ILE A 87 1.91 -6.09 -0.24
CA ILE A 87 0.79 -6.37 -1.14
C ILE A 87 0.85 -7.80 -1.69
N VAL A 88 2.03 -8.35 -1.97
CA VAL A 88 2.19 -9.75 -2.44
C VAL A 88 1.59 -10.74 -1.44
N ILE A 89 1.77 -10.54 -0.13
CA ILE A 89 1.16 -11.38 0.91
C ILE A 89 -0.37 -11.36 0.78
N LEU A 90 -0.95 -10.18 0.56
CA LEU A 90 -2.40 -10.01 0.44
C LEU A 90 -2.92 -10.55 -0.90
N GLU A 91 -2.16 -10.43 -2.01
CA GLU A 91 -2.50 -11.01 -3.32
C GLU A 91 -2.45 -12.54 -3.30
N ASP A 92 -1.54 -13.14 -2.54
CA ASP A 92 -1.42 -14.60 -2.43
C ASP A 92 -2.47 -15.21 -1.47
N ASN A 93 -3.15 -14.38 -0.68
CA ASN A 93 -4.17 -14.83 0.27
C ASN A 93 -5.59 -14.78 -0.34
N PRO A 94 -6.31 -15.93 -0.43
CA PRO A 94 -7.63 -15.99 -1.06
C PRO A 94 -8.73 -15.24 -0.31
N LEU A 95 -8.50 -14.82 0.94
CA LEU A 95 -9.49 -14.08 1.73
C LEU A 95 -9.69 -12.64 1.19
N PHE A 96 -8.70 -12.03 0.54
CA PHE A 96 -8.81 -10.69 0.00
C PHE A 96 -9.34 -10.63 -1.45
N ASN A 97 -9.77 -9.47 -1.89
CA ASN A 97 -10.16 -9.24 -3.29
C ASN A 97 -8.99 -8.65 -4.09
N ALA A 98 -7.92 -9.39 -4.18
CA ALA A 98 -6.74 -9.08 -4.99
C ALA A 98 -6.06 -10.40 -5.36
N GLY A 99 -5.27 -10.46 -6.44
CA GLY A 99 -4.54 -11.65 -6.83
C GLY A 99 -5.38 -12.92 -6.77
N ARG A 100 -4.95 -13.91 -5.98
CA ARG A 100 -5.59 -15.23 -5.83
C ARG A 100 -7.04 -15.16 -5.34
N GLY A 101 -7.38 -14.11 -4.57
CA GLY A 101 -8.72 -13.93 -4.04
C GLY A 101 -9.62 -13.02 -4.88
N ALA A 102 -9.26 -12.65 -6.10
CA ALA A 102 -10.01 -11.74 -6.93
C ALA A 102 -11.45 -12.20 -7.22
N VAL A 103 -12.38 -11.25 -7.26
CA VAL A 103 -13.77 -11.50 -7.64
C VAL A 103 -13.92 -11.75 -9.14
N TYR A 104 -15.10 -12.23 -9.55
CA TYR A 104 -15.41 -12.56 -10.95
C TYR A 104 -16.15 -11.43 -11.66
N THR A 105 -15.84 -11.26 -12.95
CA THR A 105 -16.63 -10.48 -13.91
C THR A 105 -17.99 -11.13 -14.16
N SER A 106 -18.87 -10.44 -14.87
CA SER A 106 -20.15 -10.97 -15.33
C SER A 106 -20.03 -12.12 -16.35
N GLU A 107 -18.84 -12.37 -16.90
CA GLU A 107 -18.51 -13.51 -17.75
C GLU A 107 -17.76 -14.63 -16.98
N PHE A 108 -17.76 -14.56 -15.65
CA PHE A 108 -17.12 -15.56 -14.78
C PHE A 108 -15.61 -15.72 -15.03
N LYS A 109 -14.93 -14.62 -15.34
CA LYS A 109 -13.48 -14.53 -15.42
C LYS A 109 -12.97 -13.57 -14.35
N GLN A 110 -11.71 -13.67 -14.00
CA GLN A 110 -11.04 -12.71 -13.11
C GLN A 110 -10.16 -11.79 -13.94
N GLU A 111 -10.28 -10.50 -13.70
CA GLU A 111 -9.46 -9.45 -14.27
C GLU A 111 -8.90 -8.63 -13.10
N LEU A 112 -7.57 -8.52 -13.05
CA LEU A 112 -6.82 -7.96 -11.94
C LEU A 112 -6.25 -6.61 -12.32
N ASP A 113 -6.23 -5.69 -11.37
CA ASP A 113 -5.70 -4.35 -11.52
C ASP A 113 -4.74 -4.05 -10.35
N ALA A 114 -3.63 -3.36 -10.60
CA ALA A 114 -2.73 -2.88 -9.56
C ALA A 114 -2.00 -1.60 -9.98
N SER A 115 -1.58 -0.81 -9.00
CA SER A 115 -0.66 0.31 -9.19
C SER A 115 0.28 0.48 -8.01
N ILE A 116 1.43 1.10 -8.27
CA ILE A 116 2.41 1.53 -7.28
C ILE A 116 2.95 2.90 -7.67
N MET A 117 3.30 3.72 -6.68
CA MET A 117 3.83 5.07 -6.89
C MET A 117 4.93 5.39 -5.90
N ASP A 118 6.00 5.99 -6.40
CA ASP A 118 7.11 6.57 -5.64
C ASP A 118 6.83 8.05 -5.36
N GLY A 119 6.83 8.44 -4.10
CA GLY A 119 6.63 9.82 -3.71
C GLY A 119 7.86 10.71 -3.93
N SER A 120 9.04 10.13 -4.12
CA SER A 120 10.29 10.87 -4.24
C SER A 120 10.43 11.63 -5.56
N ASP A 121 9.93 11.06 -6.65
CA ASP A 121 10.03 11.62 -8.00
C ASP A 121 8.70 11.60 -8.76
N LEU A 122 7.62 11.13 -8.08
CA LEU A 122 6.27 10.93 -8.62
C LEU A 122 6.21 9.87 -9.73
N ASN A 123 7.23 9.00 -9.84
CA ASN A 123 7.20 7.89 -10.76
C ASN A 123 6.13 6.87 -10.34
N ALA A 124 5.50 6.25 -11.32
CA ALA A 124 4.41 5.33 -11.05
C ALA A 124 4.30 4.24 -12.11
N GLY A 125 3.77 3.10 -11.70
CA GLY A 125 3.45 2.01 -12.61
C GLY A 125 2.10 1.40 -12.31
N ALA A 126 1.40 0.97 -13.37
CA ALA A 126 0.08 0.38 -13.24
C ALA A 126 -0.17 -0.72 -14.28
N ALA A 127 -0.91 -1.73 -13.87
CA ALA A 127 -1.41 -2.78 -14.73
C ALA A 127 -2.93 -2.93 -14.54
N ALA A 128 -3.68 -3.08 -15.63
CA ALA A 128 -5.12 -3.24 -15.58
C ALA A 128 -5.60 -4.41 -16.43
N SER A 129 -6.69 -5.06 -15.99
CA SER A 129 -7.37 -6.15 -16.68
C SER A 129 -6.43 -7.31 -17.07
N VAL A 130 -5.46 -7.64 -16.23
CA VAL A 130 -4.60 -8.83 -16.42
C VAL A 130 -5.28 -10.08 -15.88
N THR A 131 -5.06 -11.23 -16.52
CA THR A 131 -5.80 -12.47 -16.23
C THR A 131 -4.91 -13.64 -15.83
N ASN A 132 -3.60 -13.50 -15.94
CA ASN A 132 -2.64 -14.60 -15.77
C ASN A 132 -1.34 -14.18 -15.06
N VAL A 133 -1.22 -12.95 -14.59
CA VAL A 133 -0.07 -12.50 -13.80
C VAL A 133 -0.33 -12.82 -12.33
N LYS A 134 0.52 -13.63 -11.71
CA LYS A 134 0.33 -14.11 -10.34
C LYS A 134 0.16 -12.96 -9.35
N ASN A 135 1.09 -12.00 -9.39
CA ASN A 135 1.12 -10.83 -8.52
C ASN A 135 1.12 -9.55 -9.37
N PRO A 136 -0.06 -8.95 -9.64
CA PRO A 136 -0.15 -7.72 -10.43
C PRO A 136 0.66 -6.55 -9.90
N ILE A 137 0.89 -6.46 -8.58
CA ILE A 137 1.71 -5.40 -7.98
C ILE A 137 3.17 -5.46 -8.47
N ARG A 138 3.74 -6.66 -8.65
CA ARG A 138 5.08 -6.82 -9.22
C ARG A 138 5.17 -6.34 -10.66
N LEU A 139 4.10 -6.53 -11.44
CA LEU A 139 4.02 -5.99 -12.78
C LEU A 139 3.93 -4.45 -12.77
N ALA A 140 3.12 -3.88 -11.87
CA ALA A 140 3.05 -2.44 -11.69
C ALA A 140 4.43 -1.86 -11.32
N ARG A 141 5.17 -2.50 -10.40
CA ARG A 141 6.53 -2.13 -10.03
C ARG A 141 7.50 -2.22 -11.23
N TYR A 142 7.46 -3.31 -11.97
CA TYR A 142 8.30 -3.48 -13.16
C TYR A 142 8.04 -2.41 -14.23
N ILE A 143 6.76 -2.08 -14.47
CA ILE A 143 6.36 -1.02 -15.41
C ILE A 143 6.96 0.32 -14.99
N MET A 144 6.88 0.66 -13.71
CA MET A 144 7.46 1.89 -13.15
C MET A 144 8.96 1.97 -13.36
N ASP A 145 9.68 0.92 -13.01
CA ASP A 145 11.15 0.93 -12.97
C ASP A 145 11.81 0.75 -14.33
N ASN A 146 11.14 0.06 -15.27
CA ASN A 146 11.79 -0.43 -16.50
C ASN A 146 11.17 0.08 -17.80
N THR A 147 10.13 0.92 -17.75
CA THR A 147 9.49 1.45 -18.96
C THR A 147 9.33 2.96 -18.91
N LYS A 148 9.05 3.56 -20.08
CA LYS A 148 8.69 4.99 -20.18
C LYS A 148 7.20 5.25 -19.93
N HIS A 149 6.44 4.18 -19.72
CA HIS A 149 4.99 4.23 -19.62
C HIS A 149 4.55 4.05 -18.19
N VAL A 150 3.51 4.74 -17.79
CA VAL A 150 2.91 4.59 -16.46
C VAL A 150 1.97 3.38 -16.42
N MET A 151 1.29 3.04 -17.52
CA MET A 151 0.22 2.04 -17.47
C MET A 151 0.16 1.16 -18.72
N PHE A 152 -0.04 -0.13 -18.49
CA PHE A 152 -0.40 -1.12 -19.51
C PHE A 152 -1.69 -1.83 -19.12
N SER A 153 -2.41 -2.39 -20.12
CA SER A 153 -3.62 -3.16 -19.86
C SER A 153 -3.69 -4.46 -20.65
N SER A 154 -4.46 -5.42 -20.11
CA SER A 154 -4.87 -6.65 -20.79
C SER A 154 -3.68 -7.40 -21.39
N LYS A 155 -3.79 -7.86 -22.64
CA LYS A 155 -2.76 -8.61 -23.36
C LYS A 155 -1.43 -7.86 -23.50
N GLY A 156 -1.46 -6.52 -23.55
CA GLY A 156 -0.26 -5.69 -23.56
C GLY A 156 0.51 -5.80 -22.25
N ALA A 157 -0.19 -5.68 -21.12
CA ALA A 157 0.36 -5.83 -19.79
C ALA A 157 0.90 -7.26 -19.54
N GLU A 158 0.14 -8.30 -19.95
CA GLU A 158 0.56 -9.70 -19.84
C GLU A 158 1.84 -10.01 -20.65
N ARG A 159 2.01 -9.35 -21.80
CA ARG A 159 3.25 -9.46 -22.59
C ARG A 159 4.43 -8.84 -21.85
N VAL A 160 4.27 -7.66 -21.28
CA VAL A 160 5.29 -7.01 -20.45
C VAL A 160 5.67 -7.89 -19.27
N ALA A 161 4.68 -8.47 -18.57
CA ALA A 161 4.94 -9.41 -17.47
C ALA A 161 5.79 -10.62 -17.90
N LYS A 162 5.49 -11.20 -19.05
CA LYS A 162 6.24 -12.33 -19.60
C LYS A 162 7.66 -11.92 -20.01
N GLU A 163 7.84 -10.77 -20.64
CA GLU A 163 9.16 -10.22 -21.01
C GLU A 163 10.00 -9.90 -19.78
N ALA A 164 9.36 -9.48 -18.70
CA ALA A 164 9.97 -9.23 -17.39
C ALA A 164 10.35 -10.51 -16.62
N GLY A 165 9.94 -11.70 -17.08
CA GLY A 165 10.16 -12.96 -16.38
C GLY A 165 9.32 -13.13 -15.11
N LEU A 166 8.21 -12.40 -14.98
CA LEU A 166 7.29 -12.52 -13.84
C LEU A 166 6.49 -13.84 -13.91
N ASP A 167 6.00 -14.28 -12.76
CA ASP A 167 5.21 -15.51 -12.64
C ASP A 167 3.90 -15.42 -13.40
N ILE A 168 3.80 -16.19 -14.49
CA ILE A 168 2.58 -16.34 -15.28
C ILE A 168 1.89 -17.64 -14.87
N VAL A 169 0.63 -17.54 -14.47
CA VAL A 169 -0.18 -18.65 -13.97
C VAL A 169 -1.38 -18.94 -14.87
N TYR A 170 -1.92 -20.14 -14.78
CA TYR A 170 -3.20 -20.44 -15.41
C TYR A 170 -4.34 -19.75 -14.64
N PRO A 171 -5.46 -19.38 -15.32
CA PRO A 171 -6.62 -18.76 -14.64
C PRO A 171 -7.18 -19.61 -13.48
N SER A 172 -6.95 -20.93 -13.49
CA SER A 172 -7.35 -21.82 -12.39
C SER A 172 -6.63 -21.53 -11.06
N TYR A 173 -5.50 -20.82 -11.09
CA TYR A 173 -4.81 -20.36 -9.87
C TYR A 173 -5.68 -19.43 -9.03
N PHE A 174 -6.47 -18.58 -9.69
CA PHE A 174 -7.35 -17.62 -9.05
C PHE A 174 -8.72 -18.20 -8.68
N TYR A 175 -8.99 -19.48 -9.02
CA TYR A 175 -10.31 -20.08 -8.83
C TYR A 175 -10.73 -20.08 -7.35
N SER A 176 -11.93 -19.54 -7.10
CA SER A 176 -12.63 -19.62 -5.82
C SER A 176 -14.08 -20.01 -6.05
N LYS A 177 -14.48 -21.19 -5.54
CA LYS A 177 -15.84 -21.70 -5.66
C LYS A 177 -16.86 -20.72 -5.04
N GLU A 178 -16.56 -20.24 -3.84
CA GLU A 178 -17.44 -19.31 -3.10
C GLU A 178 -17.67 -18.01 -3.88
N LYS A 179 -16.58 -17.37 -4.37
CA LYS A 179 -16.67 -16.12 -5.13
C LYS A 179 -17.37 -16.31 -6.47
N LEU A 180 -17.19 -17.47 -7.12
CA LEU A 180 -17.90 -17.83 -8.35
C LEU A 180 -19.41 -18.00 -8.10
N GLU A 181 -19.80 -18.66 -7.01
CA GLU A 181 -21.22 -18.81 -6.64
C GLU A 181 -21.84 -17.45 -6.32
N ARG A 182 -21.14 -16.55 -5.65
CA ARG A 182 -21.60 -15.17 -5.43
C ARG A 182 -21.83 -14.42 -6.75
N ALA A 183 -20.90 -14.55 -7.69
CA ALA A 183 -21.05 -13.92 -9.01
C ALA A 183 -22.27 -14.48 -9.76
N ARG A 184 -22.47 -15.80 -9.75
CA ARG A 184 -23.64 -16.46 -10.37
C ARG A 184 -24.97 -16.04 -9.74
N ASN A 185 -25.01 -15.88 -8.42
CA ASN A 185 -26.20 -15.47 -7.67
C ASN A 185 -26.42 -13.94 -7.72
N GLN A 186 -25.65 -13.20 -8.51
CA GLN A 186 -25.73 -11.75 -8.68
C GLN A 186 -25.75 -10.98 -7.33
N GLN A 187 -25.07 -11.50 -6.33
CA GLN A 187 -25.00 -10.83 -5.02
C GLN A 187 -24.27 -9.49 -5.17
N LYS A 188 -25.03 -8.39 -5.04
CA LYS A 188 -24.56 -7.02 -5.25
C LYS A 188 -23.56 -6.53 -4.19
N LYS A 189 -23.49 -7.18 -3.02
CA LYS A 189 -22.61 -6.77 -1.92
C LYS A 189 -21.35 -7.65 -1.92
N SER A 190 -20.22 -7.07 -2.30
CA SER A 190 -18.93 -7.69 -2.02
C SER A 190 -18.70 -7.65 -0.52
N LYS A 191 -18.23 -8.75 0.07
CA LYS A 191 -17.86 -8.79 1.49
C LYS A 191 -16.50 -8.13 1.74
N MET A 192 -15.66 -8.05 0.70
CA MET A 192 -14.31 -7.49 0.79
C MET A 192 -13.99 -6.67 -0.44
N GLY A 193 -13.24 -5.62 -0.23
CA GLY A 193 -12.75 -4.71 -1.25
C GLY A 193 -11.28 -4.95 -1.61
N THR A 194 -10.72 -4.01 -2.30
CA THR A 194 -9.33 -3.81 -2.72
C THR A 194 -8.34 -3.94 -1.55
N VAL A 195 -7.10 -4.34 -1.80
CA VAL A 195 -5.99 -4.24 -0.82
C VAL A 195 -5.08 -3.07 -1.17
N GLY A 196 -4.47 -2.47 -0.16
CA GLY A 196 -3.52 -1.39 -0.37
C GLY A 196 -2.59 -1.15 0.81
N VAL A 197 -1.45 -0.56 0.51
CA VAL A 197 -0.37 -0.28 1.44
C VAL A 197 0.20 1.10 1.18
N VAL A 198 0.49 1.83 2.25
CA VAL A 198 1.28 3.06 2.24
C VAL A 198 2.40 2.91 3.24
N ALA A 199 3.62 3.24 2.85
CA ALA A 199 4.81 3.11 3.69
C ALA A 199 5.66 4.38 3.65
N LEU A 200 6.28 4.70 4.80
CA LEU A 200 7.31 5.73 4.97
C LEU A 200 8.58 5.04 5.46
N ASP A 201 9.66 5.13 4.69
CA ASP A 201 10.95 4.53 5.05
C ASP A 201 11.86 5.43 5.88
N ALA A 202 12.98 4.85 6.32
CA ALA A 202 14.00 5.55 7.12
C ALA A 202 14.68 6.72 6.39
N TYR A 203 14.51 6.81 5.07
CA TYR A 203 15.07 7.89 4.24
C TYR A 203 14.08 9.05 4.05
N GLY A 204 12.86 8.93 4.61
CA GLY A 204 11.78 9.90 4.44
C GLY A 204 10.99 9.75 3.14
N ASN A 205 11.19 8.64 2.41
CA ASN A 205 10.44 8.40 1.18
C ASN A 205 9.11 7.71 1.48
N ILE A 206 8.07 8.19 0.82
CA ILE A 206 6.73 7.64 0.88
C ILE A 206 6.45 6.86 -0.40
N ALA A 207 5.91 5.66 -0.26
CA ALA A 207 5.36 4.90 -1.37
C ALA A 207 3.93 4.46 -1.08
N ALA A 208 3.12 4.31 -2.12
CA ALA A 208 1.76 3.79 -2.04
C ALA A 208 1.51 2.75 -3.13
N GLY A 209 0.72 1.74 -2.82
CA GLY A 209 0.31 0.73 -3.79
C GLY A 209 -1.10 0.22 -3.49
N THR A 210 -1.78 -0.21 -4.55
CA THR A 210 -3.15 -0.73 -4.48
C THR A 210 -3.30 -1.89 -5.46
N SER A 211 -3.99 -2.97 -5.05
CA SER A 211 -4.27 -4.13 -5.91
C SER A 211 -5.69 -4.65 -5.71
N THR A 212 -6.33 -5.10 -6.79
CA THR A 212 -7.75 -5.50 -6.74
C THR A 212 -8.17 -6.47 -7.85
N GLY A 213 -9.23 -7.23 -7.60
CA GLY A 213 -10.07 -7.88 -8.61
C GLY A 213 -11.24 -6.99 -9.10
N GLY A 214 -11.38 -5.78 -8.57
CA GLY A 214 -12.49 -4.87 -8.87
C GLY A 214 -13.80 -5.24 -8.17
N MET A 215 -14.93 -4.93 -8.79
CA MET A 215 -16.28 -5.18 -8.26
C MET A 215 -16.79 -6.56 -8.72
N THR A 216 -17.49 -7.27 -7.85
CA THR A 216 -18.21 -8.51 -8.22
C THR A 216 -19.19 -8.22 -9.36
N ASN A 217 -19.20 -9.07 -10.36
CA ASN A 217 -20.03 -8.92 -11.57
C ASN A 217 -19.72 -7.66 -12.39
N LYS A 218 -18.51 -7.08 -12.26
CA LYS A 218 -18.08 -6.01 -13.17
C LYS A 218 -18.17 -6.49 -14.62
N LYS A 219 -18.49 -5.60 -15.55
CA LYS A 219 -18.40 -5.91 -16.98
C LYS A 219 -16.94 -6.19 -17.36
N PRO A 220 -16.67 -7.12 -18.29
CA PRO A 220 -15.32 -7.32 -18.81
C PRO A 220 -14.70 -6.02 -19.30
N GLY A 221 -13.45 -5.78 -18.93
CA GLY A 221 -12.73 -4.55 -19.26
C GLY A 221 -13.10 -3.34 -18.40
N ARG A 222 -13.97 -3.45 -17.39
CA ARG A 222 -14.19 -2.36 -16.41
C ARG A 222 -12.96 -2.22 -15.54
N ILE A 223 -12.42 -1.04 -15.50
CA ILE A 223 -11.31 -0.61 -14.66
C ILE A 223 -11.85 0.30 -13.56
N GLY A 224 -11.49 0.01 -12.29
CA GLY A 224 -11.80 0.86 -11.14
C GLY A 224 -10.72 1.90 -10.89
N ASP A 225 -10.72 2.42 -9.66
CA ASP A 225 -9.77 3.43 -9.19
C ASP A 225 -8.37 2.88 -8.92
N SER A 226 -8.26 1.60 -8.52
CA SER A 226 -7.01 1.01 -8.01
C SER A 226 -5.80 1.19 -8.95
N PRO A 227 -5.90 0.99 -10.29
CA PRO A 227 -4.78 1.21 -11.18
C PRO A 227 -4.66 2.66 -11.67
N ILE A 228 -5.54 3.57 -11.25
CA ILE A 228 -5.56 4.98 -11.69
C ILE A 228 -4.82 5.84 -10.67
N ILE A 229 -3.63 6.29 -11.06
CA ILE A 229 -2.83 7.21 -10.24
C ILE A 229 -3.59 8.50 -9.98
N GLY A 230 -3.65 8.89 -8.72
CA GLY A 230 -4.45 10.02 -8.22
C GLY A 230 -5.87 9.66 -7.79
N ALA A 231 -6.41 8.51 -8.21
CA ALA A 231 -7.73 8.04 -7.79
C ALA A 231 -7.64 7.04 -6.63
N GLY A 232 -7.08 5.85 -6.89
CA GLY A 232 -6.92 4.80 -5.89
C GLY A 232 -5.54 4.79 -5.21
N THR A 233 -4.52 5.41 -5.82
CA THR A 233 -3.14 5.40 -5.34
C THR A 233 -2.50 6.77 -5.58
N TRP A 234 -1.83 7.31 -4.56
CA TRP A 234 -1.01 8.50 -4.66
C TRP A 234 0.11 8.48 -3.62
N ALA A 235 1.30 8.94 -4.01
CA ALA A 235 2.41 9.19 -3.09
C ALA A 235 3.13 10.47 -3.51
N GLU A 236 3.48 11.32 -2.53
CA GLU A 236 4.24 12.55 -2.71
C GLU A 236 5.04 12.81 -1.44
N ASN A 237 6.38 12.77 -1.54
CA ASN A 237 7.26 13.06 -0.40
C ASN A 237 6.96 14.43 0.18
N ASP A 238 7.24 14.59 1.48
CA ASP A 238 6.96 15.80 2.27
C ASP A 238 5.48 16.16 2.41
N VAL A 239 4.57 15.37 1.80
CA VAL A 239 3.13 15.57 1.87
C VAL A 239 2.43 14.34 2.44
N CYS A 240 2.13 13.37 1.61
CA CYS A 240 1.46 12.14 2.04
C CYS A 240 1.49 11.00 1.00
N GLY A 241 1.14 9.78 1.47
CA GLY A 241 0.75 8.67 0.63
C GLY A 241 -0.69 8.25 0.93
N VAL A 242 -1.41 7.75 -0.09
CA VAL A 242 -2.81 7.32 0.03
C VAL A 242 -3.08 6.08 -0.80
N SER A 243 -3.84 5.13 -0.24
CA SER A 243 -4.46 4.02 -0.98
C SER A 243 -5.94 3.93 -0.65
N GLY A 244 -6.77 3.73 -1.67
CA GLY A 244 -8.22 3.75 -1.58
C GLY A 244 -8.90 2.41 -1.85
N THR A 245 -10.10 2.25 -1.30
CA THR A 245 -10.96 1.07 -1.49
C THR A 245 -12.43 1.47 -1.44
N GLY A 246 -13.24 1.10 -2.44
CA GLY A 246 -14.65 1.44 -2.47
C GLY A 246 -15.27 1.46 -3.87
N HIS A 247 -16.22 2.36 -4.07
CA HIS A 247 -16.86 2.58 -5.37
C HIS A 247 -15.94 3.32 -6.34
N GLY A 248 -15.14 2.59 -7.10
CA GLY A 248 -14.08 3.10 -7.97
C GLY A 248 -14.50 4.22 -8.90
N GLU A 249 -15.72 4.19 -9.44
CA GLU A 249 -16.28 5.20 -10.33
C GLU A 249 -16.31 6.60 -9.70
N TYR A 250 -16.55 6.68 -8.39
CA TYR A 250 -16.57 7.94 -7.65
C TYR A 250 -15.17 8.36 -7.24
N PHE A 251 -14.31 7.41 -6.84
CA PHE A 251 -12.89 7.67 -6.57
C PHE A 251 -12.20 8.30 -7.78
N ILE A 252 -12.45 7.78 -8.98
CA ILE A 252 -11.91 8.34 -10.23
C ILE A 252 -12.44 9.76 -10.47
N ARG A 253 -13.76 9.99 -10.32
CA ARG A 253 -14.40 11.27 -10.64
C ARG A 253 -13.91 12.45 -9.80
N ILE A 254 -13.49 12.22 -8.57
CA ILE A 254 -12.98 13.26 -7.68
C ILE A 254 -11.48 13.16 -7.41
N GLY A 255 -10.81 12.10 -7.90
CA GLY A 255 -9.39 11.93 -7.70
C GLY A 255 -9.01 11.75 -6.23
N VAL A 256 -9.72 10.84 -5.51
CA VAL A 256 -9.70 10.72 -4.04
C VAL A 256 -8.30 10.75 -3.45
N ALA A 257 -7.40 9.91 -3.96
CA ALA A 257 -6.06 9.79 -3.37
C ALA A 257 -5.25 11.09 -3.49
N LYS A 258 -5.27 11.72 -4.68
CA LYS A 258 -4.55 12.98 -4.91
C LYS A 258 -5.20 14.16 -4.21
N GLU A 259 -6.54 14.19 -4.14
CA GLU A 259 -7.30 15.28 -3.48
C GLU A 259 -6.93 15.39 -2.00
N ILE A 260 -6.76 14.25 -1.30
CA ILE A 260 -6.34 14.22 0.10
C ILE A 260 -4.97 14.91 0.26
N CYS A 261 -3.96 14.50 -0.50
CA CYS A 261 -2.64 15.12 -0.45
C CYS A 261 -2.68 16.60 -0.91
N ALA A 262 -3.55 16.96 -1.86
CA ALA A 262 -3.73 18.35 -2.28
C ALA A 262 -4.31 19.24 -1.17
N LEU A 263 -5.28 18.75 -0.41
CA LEU A 263 -5.83 19.46 0.74
C LEU A 263 -4.77 19.66 1.83
N MET A 264 -3.95 18.66 2.13
CA MET A 264 -2.82 18.80 3.04
C MET A 264 -1.83 19.84 2.54
N LYS A 265 -1.40 19.73 1.28
CA LYS A 265 -0.37 20.58 0.67
C LYS A 265 -0.79 22.04 0.53
N TYR A 266 -2.02 22.30 0.10
CA TYR A 266 -2.47 23.64 -0.25
C TYR A 266 -3.31 24.33 0.82
N GLN A 267 -3.94 23.56 1.71
CA GLN A 267 -4.75 24.09 2.82
C GLN A 267 -4.15 23.82 4.20
N ASN A 268 -2.98 23.17 4.26
CA ASN A 268 -2.27 22.85 5.50
C ASN A 268 -3.13 22.06 6.52
N LEU A 269 -4.00 21.17 6.02
CA LEU A 269 -4.80 20.27 6.85
C LEU A 269 -3.98 19.08 7.33
N SER A 270 -4.33 18.50 8.48
CA SER A 270 -3.79 17.21 8.88
C SER A 270 -4.27 16.10 7.92
N VAL A 271 -3.55 14.98 7.88
CA VAL A 271 -3.91 13.82 7.05
C VAL A 271 -5.31 13.30 7.38
N GLU A 272 -5.67 13.29 8.67
CA GLU A 272 -7.00 12.88 9.13
C GLU A 272 -8.10 13.84 8.67
N GLN A 273 -7.89 15.16 8.82
CA GLN A 273 -8.86 16.17 8.37
C GLN A 273 -9.07 16.12 6.85
N ALA A 274 -7.98 16.01 6.09
CA ALA A 274 -8.05 15.92 4.63
C ALA A 274 -8.78 14.65 4.18
N ALA A 275 -8.44 13.50 4.76
CA ALA A 275 -9.09 12.24 4.45
C ALA A 275 -10.58 12.25 4.82
N GLN A 276 -10.95 12.81 5.99
CA GLN A 276 -12.36 12.93 6.41
C GLN A 276 -13.18 13.78 5.43
N ILE A 277 -12.69 14.95 5.04
CA ILE A 277 -13.38 15.84 4.09
C ILE A 277 -13.65 15.10 2.75
N VAL A 278 -12.68 14.36 2.24
CA VAL A 278 -12.83 13.66 0.95
C VAL A 278 -13.79 12.48 1.07
N ILE A 279 -13.75 11.74 2.18
CA ILE A 279 -14.68 10.60 2.40
C ILE A 279 -16.11 11.12 2.67
N ASP A 280 -16.29 12.23 3.38
CA ASP A 280 -17.61 12.86 3.55
C ASP A 280 -18.19 13.30 2.19
N ARG A 281 -17.39 13.97 1.35
CA ARG A 281 -17.75 14.33 -0.02
C ARG A 281 -18.14 13.09 -0.86
N LEU A 282 -17.42 11.98 -0.70
CA LEU A 282 -17.75 10.71 -1.36
C LEU A 282 -19.15 10.23 -0.92
N GLY A 283 -19.44 10.28 0.39
CA GLY A 283 -20.74 9.95 0.96
C GLY A 283 -21.86 10.84 0.45
N ASP A 284 -21.65 12.15 0.34
CA ASP A 284 -22.60 13.12 -0.21
C ASP A 284 -22.96 12.82 -1.68
N MET A 285 -22.02 12.20 -2.43
CA MET A 285 -22.26 11.73 -3.79
C MET A 285 -23.01 10.40 -3.84
N GLY A 286 -23.32 9.78 -2.69
CA GLY A 286 -23.99 8.49 -2.57
C GLY A 286 -23.07 7.29 -2.78
N ALA A 287 -21.79 7.43 -2.50
CA ALA A 287 -20.81 6.36 -2.63
C ALA A 287 -20.21 5.94 -1.28
N ASP A 288 -19.85 4.66 -1.22
CA ASP A 288 -19.21 4.04 -0.07
C ASP A 288 -17.74 3.74 -0.36
N GLY A 289 -16.89 3.87 0.66
CA GLY A 289 -15.49 3.50 0.56
C GLY A 289 -14.69 3.90 1.79
N GLY A 290 -13.38 3.79 1.67
CA GLY A 290 -12.42 4.18 2.68
C GLY A 290 -11.04 4.38 2.09
N VAL A 291 -10.19 4.98 2.88
CA VAL A 291 -8.79 5.23 2.54
C VAL A 291 -7.89 4.92 3.73
N ILE A 292 -6.69 4.52 3.42
CA ILE A 292 -5.55 4.63 4.32
C ILE A 292 -4.62 5.71 3.80
N ALA A 293 -4.03 6.48 4.70
CA ALA A 293 -3.04 7.49 4.36
C ALA A 293 -1.95 7.57 5.43
N LEU A 294 -0.76 8.03 5.04
CA LEU A 294 0.32 8.46 5.92
C LEU A 294 0.73 9.88 5.56
N ASP A 295 0.99 10.72 6.55
CA ASP A 295 1.72 11.97 6.34
C ASP A 295 3.25 11.74 6.31
N SER A 296 4.00 12.80 6.06
CA SER A 296 5.48 12.76 6.05
C SER A 296 6.12 12.50 7.42
N ASN A 297 5.35 12.53 8.49
CA ASN A 297 5.79 12.18 9.85
C ASN A 297 5.43 10.74 10.23
N GLY A 298 4.78 9.99 9.33
CA GLY A 298 4.32 8.64 9.59
C GLY A 298 3.01 8.58 10.40
N THR A 299 2.27 9.69 10.51
CA THR A 299 0.95 9.71 11.16
C THR A 299 -0.08 9.04 10.24
N PRO A 300 -0.79 7.99 10.68
CA PRO A 300 -1.77 7.32 9.86
C PRO A 300 -3.14 8.02 9.90
N ALA A 301 -3.87 7.95 8.79
CA ALA A 301 -5.32 8.11 8.76
C ALA A 301 -5.97 6.88 8.12
N MET A 302 -7.04 6.39 8.71
CA MET A 302 -7.77 5.19 8.26
C MET A 302 -9.27 5.51 8.30
N ILE A 303 -9.74 6.25 7.30
CA ILE A 303 -11.09 6.85 7.26
C ILE A 303 -11.98 6.10 6.28
N PHE A 304 -13.19 5.78 6.69
CA PHE A 304 -14.17 5.08 5.87
C PHE A 304 -15.62 5.40 6.28
N ASN A 305 -16.55 5.32 5.33
CA ASN A 305 -17.99 5.49 5.53
C ASN A 305 -18.79 4.18 5.32
N THR A 306 -18.10 3.05 5.23
CA THR A 306 -18.68 1.71 5.22
C THR A 306 -18.87 1.16 6.63
N PRO A 307 -19.65 0.08 6.86
CA PRO A 307 -19.78 -0.54 8.18
C PRO A 307 -18.47 -1.07 8.79
N ALA A 308 -17.47 -1.36 7.94
CA ALA A 308 -16.16 -1.83 8.39
C ALA A 308 -15.10 -1.62 7.32
N MET A 309 -13.83 -1.54 7.74
CA MET A 309 -12.64 -1.60 6.88
C MET A 309 -11.57 -2.43 7.60
N ALA A 310 -11.15 -3.52 6.96
CA ALA A 310 -10.02 -4.32 7.44
C ALA A 310 -8.75 -3.50 7.27
N ARG A 311 -8.00 -3.25 8.35
CA ARG A 311 -6.88 -2.33 8.37
C ARG A 311 -5.81 -2.70 9.38
N ALA A 312 -4.58 -2.34 9.11
CA ALA A 312 -3.45 -2.47 10.03
C ALA A 312 -2.53 -1.26 9.96
N TYR A 313 -1.82 -1.02 11.05
CA TYR A 313 -0.79 0.01 11.15
C TYR A 313 0.36 -0.47 12.04
N LYS A 314 1.59 -0.13 11.64
CA LYS A 314 2.79 -0.37 12.43
C LYS A 314 3.77 0.78 12.29
N ASN A 315 4.36 1.18 13.40
CA ASN A 315 5.45 2.15 13.50
C ASN A 315 6.55 1.64 14.45
N SER A 316 7.50 2.50 14.81
CA SER A 316 8.65 2.18 15.67
C SER A 316 8.31 1.81 17.12
N GLY A 317 7.03 1.85 17.53
CA GLY A 317 6.69 1.72 18.93
C GLY A 317 6.39 0.30 19.38
N ASP A 318 5.43 -0.41 18.84
CA ASP A 318 4.84 -1.54 19.55
C ASP A 318 4.26 -2.65 18.66
N SER A 319 3.33 -3.40 19.22
CA SER A 319 2.54 -4.39 18.50
C SER A 319 1.82 -3.77 17.32
N THR A 320 1.71 -4.54 16.25
CA THR A 320 0.94 -4.12 15.07
C THR A 320 -0.52 -3.90 15.45
N TYR A 321 -1.06 -2.71 15.17
CA TYR A 321 -2.49 -2.44 15.28
C TYR A 321 -3.22 -3.14 14.14
N VAL A 322 -4.26 -3.92 14.44
CA VAL A 322 -5.12 -4.58 13.43
C VAL A 322 -6.57 -4.49 13.87
N GLU A 323 -7.42 -3.92 13.00
CA GLU A 323 -8.84 -3.78 13.27
C GLU A 323 -9.69 -3.92 11.99
N ILE A 324 -10.95 -4.31 12.15
CA ILE A 324 -11.91 -4.45 11.03
C ILE A 324 -13.10 -3.52 11.23
N TYR A 325 -13.64 -3.45 12.43
CA TYR A 325 -14.82 -2.67 12.77
C TYR A 325 -14.45 -1.31 13.33
N THR A 326 -15.41 -0.40 13.39
CA THR A 326 -15.28 0.83 14.19
C THR A 326 -15.36 0.49 15.66
N ASP A 327 -14.57 1.13 16.48
CA ASP A 327 -14.78 1.10 17.93
C ASP A 327 -16.18 1.64 18.23
N LYS A 328 -16.97 0.87 18.97
CA LYS A 328 -18.32 1.27 19.38
C LYS A 328 -18.27 2.24 20.54
#